data_06248866ecd3904a30db6ab1def59ace
#
_entry.id   06248866ecd3904a30db6ab1def59ace
#
_cell.length_a   1.000
_cell.length_b   1.000
_cell.length_c   1.000
_cell.angle_alpha   90.00
_cell.angle_beta   90.00
_cell.angle_gamma   90.00
#
_symmetry.space_group_name_H-M   'P 1'
#
loop_
_entity.id
_entity.type
_entity.pdbx_description
1 polymer ?
#
loop_
_entity_poly.entity_id
_entity_poly.type
_entity_poly.pdbx_seq_one_letter_code
_entity_poly.pdbx_strand_id
1 'polypeptide(L)'
;MEILDTVGAVICAAGSGLAPADKKLYALRDTTSTVECIPLIASSIMSKKIAEGTDSLVLDVKVGTGAFMKTQERARELARTLVGLGEQAGVRTTALLTEMSVPLGRAVGNAVEVEEAVQVLAGGGPDDVVELTVALAREMLAASGVQEDPAEALADGRAMDVWRRMIRDQG
;
A
#
# COMPACT_ATOMS: atom_id res chain seq x y z
N MET A 1 -2.00 -17.75 5.10
CA MET A 1 -1.38 -17.75 6.44
C MET A 1 -0.04 -18.47 6.38
N GLU A 2 0.03 -19.72 5.95
CA GLU A 2 1.27 -20.52 5.95
C GLU A 2 2.47 -19.85 5.22
N ILE A 3 2.24 -19.24 4.05
CA ILE A 3 3.31 -18.53 3.32
C ILE A 3 3.76 -17.28 4.07
N LEU A 4 2.84 -16.53 4.67
CA LEU A 4 3.21 -15.36 5.47
C LEU A 4 4.05 -15.76 6.69
N ASP A 5 3.72 -16.87 7.34
CA ASP A 5 4.44 -17.38 8.51
C ASP A 5 5.85 -17.91 8.15
N THR A 6 6.02 -18.47 6.94
CA THR A 6 7.29 -19.08 6.50
C THR A 6 8.22 -18.12 5.75
N VAL A 7 7.65 -17.23 4.96
CA VAL A 7 8.40 -16.28 4.09
C VAL A 7 8.48 -14.88 4.69
N GLY A 8 7.46 -14.48 5.46
CA GLY A 8 7.31 -13.12 6.00
C GLY A 8 6.69 -12.11 5.03
N ALA A 9 6.35 -12.55 3.81
CA ALA A 9 5.69 -11.71 2.81
C ALA A 9 4.76 -12.54 1.93
N VAL A 10 3.66 -11.92 1.47
CA VAL A 10 2.70 -12.54 0.55
C VAL A 10 2.05 -11.47 -0.32
N ILE A 11 1.81 -11.79 -1.58
CA ILE A 11 0.98 -11.00 -2.49
C ILE A 11 -0.20 -11.87 -2.92
N CYS A 12 -1.41 -11.44 -2.60
CA CYS A 12 -2.61 -12.18 -2.95
C CYS A 12 -3.76 -11.24 -3.32
N ALA A 13 -4.67 -11.75 -4.14
CA ALA A 13 -5.91 -11.04 -4.43
C ALA A 13 -6.85 -11.08 -3.21
N ALA A 14 -7.63 -10.00 -3.02
CA ALA A 14 -8.68 -9.98 -2.03
C ALA A 14 -9.73 -11.06 -2.36
N GLY A 15 -9.91 -12.02 -1.46
CA GLY A 15 -10.90 -13.08 -1.62
C GLY A 15 -12.33 -12.54 -1.58
N SER A 16 -13.27 -13.29 -2.14
CA SER A 16 -14.69 -12.91 -2.21
C SER A 16 -15.37 -12.76 -0.83
N GLY A 17 -14.76 -13.34 0.21
CA GLY A 17 -15.22 -13.25 1.60
C GLY A 17 -14.71 -12.03 2.36
N LEU A 18 -13.69 -11.33 1.83
CA LEU A 18 -13.15 -10.14 2.49
C LEU A 18 -14.07 -8.94 2.23
N ALA A 19 -14.67 -8.39 3.28
CA ALA A 19 -15.57 -7.23 3.25
C ALA A 19 -16.64 -7.28 2.13
N PRO A 20 -17.51 -8.32 2.05
CA PRO A 20 -18.45 -8.51 0.95
C PRO A 20 -19.46 -7.37 0.82
N ALA A 21 -19.77 -6.67 1.90
CA ALA A 21 -20.62 -5.48 1.88
C ALA A 21 -19.95 -4.31 1.15
N ASP A 22 -18.64 -4.13 1.33
CA ASP A 22 -17.89 -3.09 0.64
C ASP A 22 -17.93 -3.29 -0.88
N LYS A 23 -17.80 -4.51 -1.37
CA LYS A 23 -17.89 -4.81 -2.80
C LYS A 23 -19.22 -4.32 -3.40
N LYS A 24 -20.34 -4.50 -2.71
CA LYS A 24 -21.66 -4.04 -3.14
C LYS A 24 -21.77 -2.52 -3.09
N LEU A 25 -21.29 -1.91 -2.00
CA LEU A 25 -21.30 -0.46 -1.83
C LEU A 25 -20.40 0.24 -2.85
N TYR A 26 -19.24 -0.34 -3.16
CA TYR A 26 -18.33 0.22 -4.16
C TYR A 26 -18.96 0.24 -5.56
N ALA A 27 -19.65 -0.84 -5.95
CA ALA A 27 -20.39 -0.88 -7.22
C ALA A 27 -21.49 0.19 -7.31
N LEU A 28 -22.17 0.49 -6.20
CA LEU A 28 -23.14 1.57 -6.12
C LEU A 28 -22.51 2.96 -6.24
N ARG A 29 -21.30 3.16 -5.68
CA ARG A 29 -20.58 4.44 -5.76
C ARG A 29 -20.27 4.85 -7.20
N ASP A 30 -19.93 3.90 -8.04
CA ASP A 30 -19.68 4.12 -9.46
C ASP A 30 -20.96 4.61 -10.17
N THR A 31 -22.09 3.92 -9.92
CA THR A 31 -23.39 4.27 -10.47
C THR A 31 -23.93 5.62 -9.98
N THR A 32 -23.64 6.00 -8.75
CA THR A 32 -24.15 7.23 -8.11
C THR A 32 -23.20 8.42 -8.21
N SER A 33 -22.05 8.27 -8.89
CA SER A 33 -21.02 9.29 -9.02
C SER A 33 -20.49 9.81 -7.66
N THR A 34 -20.41 8.92 -6.65
CA THR A 34 -19.92 9.22 -5.29
C THR A 34 -18.56 8.62 -5.01
N VAL A 35 -17.78 8.29 -6.05
CA VAL A 35 -16.46 7.66 -5.91
C VAL A 35 -15.49 8.54 -5.10
N GLU A 36 -15.52 9.86 -5.29
CA GLU A 36 -14.61 10.80 -4.62
C GLU A 36 -15.07 11.24 -3.21
N CYS A 37 -16.14 10.66 -2.68
CA CYS A 37 -16.65 10.96 -1.35
C CYS A 37 -15.70 10.39 -0.26
N ILE A 38 -15.02 11.26 0.49
CA ILE A 38 -14.02 10.87 1.50
C ILE A 38 -14.54 9.83 2.50
N PRO A 39 -15.71 9.99 3.14
CA PRO A 39 -16.22 8.97 4.04
C PRO A 39 -16.39 7.59 3.39
N LEU A 40 -16.80 7.55 2.12
CA LEU A 40 -16.98 6.30 1.38
C LEU A 40 -15.65 5.69 0.92
N ILE A 41 -14.66 6.52 0.59
CA ILE A 41 -13.30 6.06 0.31
C ILE A 41 -12.72 5.44 1.59
N ALA A 42 -12.79 6.16 2.69
CA ALA A 42 -12.21 5.74 3.96
C ALA A 42 -12.84 4.44 4.47
N SER A 43 -14.18 4.33 4.45
CA SER A 43 -14.85 3.10 4.87
C SER A 43 -14.50 1.90 3.99
N SER A 44 -14.41 2.10 2.67
CA SER A 44 -14.02 1.05 1.73
C SER A 44 -12.60 0.53 1.96
N ILE A 45 -11.64 1.42 2.21
CA ILE A 45 -10.26 1.04 2.50
C ILE A 45 -10.18 0.35 3.86
N MET A 46 -10.66 1.01 4.90
CA MET A 46 -10.45 0.56 6.27
C MET A 46 -11.23 -0.69 6.62
N SER A 47 -12.42 -0.93 6.05
CA SER A 47 -13.15 -2.18 6.27
C SER A 47 -12.33 -3.42 5.86
N LYS A 48 -11.58 -3.33 4.77
CA LYS A 48 -10.70 -4.42 4.33
C LYS A 48 -9.46 -4.54 5.22
N LYS A 49 -8.80 -3.45 5.51
CA LYS A 49 -7.58 -3.43 6.32
C LYS A 49 -7.81 -3.90 7.76
N ILE A 50 -8.93 -3.52 8.35
CA ILE A 50 -9.33 -4.01 9.68
C ILE A 50 -9.70 -5.49 9.62
N ALA A 51 -10.42 -5.94 8.58
CA ALA A 51 -10.79 -7.34 8.41
C ALA A 51 -9.58 -8.27 8.17
N GLU A 52 -8.48 -7.76 7.65
CA GLU A 52 -7.21 -8.49 7.48
C GLU A 52 -6.52 -8.78 8.84
N GLY A 53 -6.88 -8.06 9.91
CA GLY A 53 -6.35 -8.29 11.27
C GLY A 53 -4.92 -7.80 11.46
N THR A 54 -4.54 -6.69 10.84
CA THR A 54 -3.20 -6.11 10.95
C THR A 54 -3.02 -5.37 12.27
N ASP A 55 -1.84 -5.48 12.91
CA ASP A 55 -1.47 -4.74 14.13
C ASP A 55 -1.07 -3.29 13.82
N SER A 56 -0.52 -3.06 12.65
CA SER A 56 -0.10 -1.74 12.17
C SER A 56 -0.36 -1.59 10.68
N LEU A 57 -0.59 -0.35 10.23
CA LEU A 57 -0.94 -0.03 8.86
C LEU A 57 -0.23 1.23 8.41
N VAL A 58 0.42 1.16 7.26
CA VAL A 58 0.96 2.32 6.56
C VAL A 58 0.16 2.52 5.27
N LEU A 59 -0.38 3.72 5.11
CA LEU A 59 -1.22 4.11 3.98
C LEU A 59 -0.48 5.10 3.09
N ASP A 60 -0.43 4.81 1.82
CA ASP A 60 0.02 5.72 0.78
C ASP A 60 -1.19 6.49 0.22
N VAL A 61 -1.34 7.75 0.61
CA VAL A 61 -2.45 8.62 0.19
C VAL A 61 -1.98 9.49 -0.97
N LYS A 62 -2.43 9.16 -2.16
CA LYS A 62 -2.06 9.84 -3.38
C LYS A 62 -2.71 11.22 -3.50
N VAL A 63 -1.93 12.22 -3.91
CA VAL A 63 -2.38 13.59 -4.19
C VAL A 63 -1.82 14.06 -5.52
N GLY A 64 -2.64 14.73 -6.33
CA GLY A 64 -2.23 15.26 -7.63
C GLY A 64 -3.27 15.04 -8.72
N THR A 65 -2.94 15.42 -9.94
CA THR A 65 -3.87 15.37 -11.07
C THR A 65 -4.30 13.95 -11.45
N GLY A 66 -3.48 12.95 -11.18
CA GLY A 66 -3.80 11.53 -11.39
C GLY A 66 -4.58 10.88 -10.24
N ALA A 67 -4.60 11.50 -9.05
CA ALA A 67 -5.27 10.97 -7.86
C ALA A 67 -6.74 11.37 -7.77
N PHE A 68 -7.51 10.73 -6.88
CA PHE A 68 -8.83 11.24 -6.46
C PHE A 68 -8.71 12.56 -5.68
N MET A 69 -7.72 12.65 -4.81
CA MET A 69 -7.43 13.87 -4.03
C MET A 69 -6.57 14.81 -4.87
N LYS A 70 -7.20 15.86 -5.44
CA LYS A 70 -6.53 16.82 -6.33
C LYS A 70 -5.69 17.85 -5.59
N THR A 71 -5.97 18.09 -4.31
CA THR A 71 -5.26 19.07 -3.48
C THR A 71 -4.72 18.44 -2.20
N GLN A 72 -3.68 19.04 -1.64
CA GLN A 72 -3.10 18.58 -0.39
C GLN A 72 -4.09 18.65 0.79
N GLU A 73 -4.98 19.65 0.80
CA GLU A 73 -6.00 19.80 1.84
C GLU A 73 -6.95 18.60 1.85
N ARG A 74 -7.43 18.20 0.66
CA ARG A 74 -8.32 17.04 0.52
C ARG A 74 -7.60 15.73 0.86
N ALA A 75 -6.34 15.58 0.45
CA ALA A 75 -5.53 14.43 0.80
C ALA A 75 -5.28 14.34 2.31
N ARG A 76 -5.00 15.47 2.98
CA ARG A 76 -4.87 15.51 4.44
C ARG A 76 -6.18 15.18 5.16
N GLU A 77 -7.32 15.64 4.65
CA GLU A 77 -8.64 15.29 5.19
C GLU A 77 -8.86 13.78 5.12
N LEU A 78 -8.61 13.17 3.96
CA LEU A 78 -8.69 11.71 3.79
C LEU A 78 -7.72 10.98 4.73
N ALA A 79 -6.46 11.41 4.78
CA ALA A 79 -5.44 10.80 5.63
C ALA A 79 -5.84 10.82 7.12
N ARG A 80 -6.31 11.97 7.62
CA ARG A 80 -6.80 12.08 9.01
C ARG A 80 -7.99 11.17 9.28
N THR A 81 -8.92 11.06 8.33
CA THR A 81 -10.08 10.17 8.45
C THR A 81 -9.64 8.71 8.52
N LEU A 82 -8.71 8.30 7.67
CA LEU A 82 -8.17 6.93 7.64
C LEU A 82 -7.41 6.60 8.93
N VAL A 83 -6.53 7.49 9.38
CA VAL A 83 -5.77 7.32 10.64
C VAL A 83 -6.71 7.21 11.82
N GLY A 84 -7.69 8.13 11.93
CA GLY A 84 -8.66 8.09 13.02
C GLY A 84 -9.52 6.82 13.05
N LEU A 85 -9.90 6.27 11.90
CA LEU A 85 -10.59 4.98 11.82
C LEU A 85 -9.71 3.81 12.26
N GLY A 86 -8.43 3.82 11.86
CA GLY A 86 -7.47 2.81 12.29
C GLY A 86 -7.26 2.83 13.80
N GLU A 87 -7.03 3.99 14.38
CA GLU A 87 -6.87 4.16 15.83
C GLU A 87 -8.10 3.70 16.62
N GLN A 88 -9.31 4.04 16.15
CA GLN A 88 -10.56 3.58 16.77
C GLN A 88 -10.72 2.06 16.70
N ALA A 89 -10.16 1.42 15.70
CA ALA A 89 -10.13 -0.04 15.56
C ALA A 89 -8.96 -0.71 16.30
N GLY A 90 -8.11 0.07 17.00
CA GLY A 90 -6.94 -0.47 17.70
C GLY A 90 -5.75 -0.77 16.79
N VAL A 91 -5.76 -0.31 15.55
CA VAL A 91 -4.69 -0.49 14.56
C VAL A 91 -3.81 0.76 14.52
N ARG A 92 -2.51 0.62 14.79
CA ARG A 92 -1.55 1.73 14.64
C ARG A 92 -1.47 2.12 13.16
N THR A 93 -1.91 3.33 12.83
CA THR A 93 -2.05 3.74 11.44
C THR A 93 -1.25 5.01 11.16
N THR A 94 -0.39 4.95 10.15
CA THR A 94 0.35 6.09 9.59
C THR A 94 -0.10 6.32 8.15
N ALA A 95 -0.18 7.56 7.72
CA ALA A 95 -0.48 7.92 6.34
C ALA A 95 0.57 8.87 5.78
N LEU A 96 1.16 8.50 4.64
CA LEU A 96 2.04 9.36 3.84
C LEU A 96 1.24 9.98 2.70
N LEU A 97 1.44 11.27 2.47
CA LEU A 97 0.90 11.95 1.29
C LEU A 97 1.98 11.93 0.21
N THR A 98 1.67 11.33 -0.92
CA THR A 98 2.62 11.15 -2.02
C THR A 98 2.08 11.69 -3.33
N GLU A 99 2.98 12.15 -4.19
CA GLU A 99 2.64 12.80 -5.47
C GLU A 99 2.08 11.78 -6.47
N MET A 100 1.05 12.19 -7.22
CA MET A 100 0.46 11.41 -8.31
C MET A 100 0.01 12.33 -9.47
N SER A 101 0.79 13.36 -9.81
CA SER A 101 0.52 14.16 -11.01
C SER A 101 1.23 13.61 -12.25
N VAL A 102 2.21 12.74 -12.04
CA VAL A 102 2.94 12.02 -13.10
C VAL A 102 2.94 10.52 -12.75
N PRO A 103 3.09 9.64 -13.75
CA PRO A 103 3.31 8.21 -13.49
C PRO A 103 4.54 8.01 -12.61
N LEU A 104 4.47 7.03 -11.69
CA LEU A 104 5.61 6.59 -10.89
C LEU A 104 6.50 5.68 -11.74
N GLY A 105 7.81 5.89 -11.70
CA GLY A 105 8.74 5.10 -12.46
C GLY A 105 8.69 5.39 -13.98
N ARG A 106 9.15 4.43 -14.76
CA ARG A 106 9.25 4.55 -16.23
C ARG A 106 8.38 3.55 -16.97
N ALA A 107 7.95 2.49 -16.29
CA ALA A 107 7.13 1.42 -16.86
C ALA A 107 5.64 1.68 -16.59
N VAL A 108 4.81 1.42 -17.60
CA VAL A 108 3.34 1.47 -17.48
C VAL A 108 2.76 0.22 -18.13
N GLY A 109 2.22 -0.69 -17.31
CA GLY A 109 1.63 -1.95 -17.73
C GLY A 109 2.03 -3.10 -16.80
N ASN A 110 1.14 -4.09 -16.61
CA ASN A 110 1.27 -5.10 -15.56
C ASN A 110 2.64 -5.81 -15.53
N ALA A 111 3.07 -6.40 -16.64
CA ALA A 111 4.32 -7.17 -16.68
C ALA A 111 5.55 -6.27 -16.53
N VAL A 112 5.57 -5.14 -17.23
CA VAL A 112 6.74 -4.24 -17.24
C VAL A 112 6.89 -3.49 -15.91
N GLU A 113 5.79 -3.22 -15.19
CA GLU A 113 5.85 -2.67 -13.83
C GLU A 113 6.40 -3.70 -12.83
N VAL A 114 6.08 -4.98 -12.99
CA VAL A 114 6.70 -6.06 -12.19
C VAL A 114 8.19 -6.17 -12.49
N GLU A 115 8.59 -6.09 -13.76
CA GLU A 115 10.00 -6.08 -14.15
C GLU A 115 10.75 -4.89 -13.53
N GLU A 116 10.16 -3.69 -13.54
CA GLU A 116 10.72 -2.50 -12.89
C GLU A 116 10.84 -2.67 -11.38
N ALA A 117 9.81 -3.24 -10.72
CA ALA A 117 9.86 -3.56 -9.29
C ALA A 117 10.98 -4.56 -8.95
N VAL A 118 11.19 -5.57 -9.81
CA VAL A 118 12.32 -6.52 -9.66
C VAL A 118 13.66 -5.83 -9.83
N GLN A 119 13.78 -4.84 -10.73
CA GLN A 119 15.00 -4.04 -10.87
C GLN A 119 15.29 -3.24 -9.58
N VAL A 120 14.26 -2.66 -8.95
CA VAL A 120 14.39 -1.97 -7.66
C VAL A 120 14.87 -2.93 -6.57
N LEU A 121 14.28 -4.11 -6.48
CA LEU A 121 14.69 -5.15 -5.52
C LEU A 121 16.12 -5.66 -5.77
N ALA A 122 16.62 -5.55 -6.99
CA ALA A 122 18.00 -5.88 -7.35
C ALA A 122 19.00 -4.73 -7.10
N GLY A 123 18.57 -3.64 -6.46
CA GLY A 123 19.41 -2.49 -6.14
C GLY A 123 19.55 -1.46 -7.26
N GLY A 124 18.66 -1.49 -8.27
CA GLY A 124 18.59 -0.54 -9.37
C GLY A 124 17.21 0.12 -9.48
N GLY A 125 16.72 0.31 -10.71
CA GLY A 125 15.41 0.90 -10.99
C GLY A 125 15.38 2.43 -10.96
N PRO A 126 14.19 3.04 -11.16
CA PRO A 126 14.00 4.49 -11.10
C PRO A 126 14.11 5.04 -9.67
N ASP A 127 14.75 6.19 -9.53
CA ASP A 127 15.01 6.82 -8.21
C ASP A 127 13.72 7.14 -7.46
N ASP A 128 12.67 7.58 -8.13
CA ASP A 128 11.37 7.91 -7.54
C ASP A 128 10.66 6.67 -6.98
N VAL A 129 10.76 5.52 -7.65
CA VAL A 129 10.23 4.24 -7.14
C VAL A 129 11.00 3.79 -5.92
N VAL A 130 12.34 3.90 -5.95
CA VAL A 130 13.20 3.57 -4.81
C VAL A 130 12.87 4.47 -3.61
N GLU A 131 12.81 5.79 -3.82
CA GLU A 131 12.51 6.76 -2.76
C GLU A 131 11.17 6.47 -2.08
N LEU A 132 10.11 6.29 -2.87
CA LEU A 132 8.78 5.97 -2.35
C LEU A 132 8.76 4.65 -1.58
N THR A 133 9.36 3.61 -2.15
CA THR A 133 9.42 2.29 -1.54
C THR A 133 10.14 2.32 -0.19
N VAL A 134 11.30 2.98 -0.14
CA VAL A 134 12.08 3.13 1.09
C VAL A 134 11.33 3.98 2.13
N ALA A 135 10.67 5.06 1.71
CA ALA A 135 9.87 5.89 2.63
C ALA A 135 8.73 5.09 3.29
N LEU A 136 7.97 4.33 2.50
CA LEU A 136 6.89 3.47 3.02
C LEU A 136 7.44 2.36 3.93
N ALA A 137 8.54 1.72 3.55
CA ALA A 137 9.16 0.66 4.32
C ALA A 137 9.70 1.17 5.68
N ARG A 138 10.26 2.38 5.74
CA ARG A 138 10.68 3.01 7.02
C ARG A 138 9.52 3.15 8.00
N GLU A 139 8.37 3.61 7.53
CA GLU A 139 7.18 3.73 8.38
C GLU A 139 6.67 2.35 8.84
N MET A 140 6.72 1.33 7.98
CA MET A 140 6.36 -0.04 8.36
C MET A 140 7.29 -0.61 9.42
N LEU A 141 8.60 -0.43 9.27
CA LEU A 141 9.59 -0.87 10.26
C LEU A 141 9.42 -0.11 11.58
N ALA A 142 9.26 1.20 11.54
CA ALA A 142 9.01 2.02 12.73
C ALA A 142 7.74 1.59 13.47
N ALA A 143 6.65 1.32 12.73
CA ALA A 143 5.40 0.82 13.31
C ALA A 143 5.54 -0.56 13.96
N SER A 144 6.47 -1.38 13.45
CA SER A 144 6.79 -2.71 13.99
C SER A 144 7.86 -2.68 15.10
N GLY A 145 8.42 -1.51 15.41
CA GLY A 145 9.49 -1.36 16.41
C GLY A 145 10.88 -1.82 15.93
N VAL A 146 11.04 -2.04 14.63
CA VAL A 146 12.31 -2.44 14.02
C VAL A 146 13.14 -1.20 13.67
N GLN A 147 14.42 -1.22 14.08
CA GLN A 147 15.38 -0.12 13.92
C GLN A 147 16.39 -0.43 12.80
N GLU A 148 15.90 -0.77 11.61
CA GLU A 148 16.74 -1.02 10.44
C GLU A 148 16.46 0.01 9.34
N ASP A 149 17.47 0.32 8.50
CA ASP A 149 17.24 1.11 7.29
C ASP A 149 16.84 0.19 6.14
N PRO A 150 15.62 0.32 5.59
CA PRO A 150 15.19 -0.53 4.47
C PRO A 150 16.04 -0.33 3.20
N ALA A 151 16.73 0.80 3.05
CA ALA A 151 17.66 1.01 1.94
C ALA A 151 18.83 0.02 1.96
N GLU A 152 19.28 -0.40 3.14
CA GLU A 152 20.31 -1.44 3.27
C GLU A 152 19.82 -2.80 2.76
N ALA A 153 18.55 -3.15 3.01
CA ALA A 153 17.97 -4.40 2.54
C ALA A 153 17.82 -4.47 1.01
N LEU A 154 17.71 -3.32 0.33
CA LEU A 154 17.81 -3.26 -1.13
C LEU A 154 19.26 -3.42 -1.59
N ALA A 155 20.19 -2.73 -0.93
CA ALA A 155 21.60 -2.69 -1.33
C ALA A 155 22.30 -4.05 -1.15
N ASP A 156 21.98 -4.79 -0.08
CA ASP A 156 22.62 -6.08 0.25
C ASP A 156 21.88 -7.31 -0.30
N GLY A 157 20.74 -7.11 -0.97
CA GLY A 157 19.97 -8.16 -1.64
C GLY A 157 18.97 -8.92 -0.76
N ARG A 158 18.85 -8.61 0.54
CA ARG A 158 17.87 -9.26 1.45
C ARG A 158 16.43 -9.12 0.92
N ALA A 159 16.06 -7.97 0.37
CA ALA A 159 14.73 -7.74 -0.20
C ALA A 159 14.47 -8.65 -1.41
N MET A 160 15.45 -8.80 -2.31
CA MET A 160 15.37 -9.72 -3.45
C MET A 160 15.26 -11.18 -3.02
N ASP A 161 15.92 -11.58 -1.95
CA ASP A 161 15.85 -12.96 -1.45
C ASP A 161 14.46 -13.27 -0.87
N VAL A 162 13.79 -12.31 -0.22
CA VAL A 162 12.39 -12.48 0.21
C VAL A 162 11.47 -12.61 -0.99
N TRP A 163 11.65 -11.77 -2.01
CA TRP A 163 10.90 -11.86 -3.27
C TRP A 163 11.01 -13.25 -3.92
N ARG A 164 12.23 -13.75 -4.07
CA ARG A 164 12.48 -15.08 -4.66
C ARG A 164 11.83 -16.23 -3.87
N ARG A 165 11.88 -16.15 -2.53
CA ARG A 165 11.19 -17.13 -1.67
C ARG A 165 9.68 -17.04 -1.83
N MET A 166 9.12 -15.83 -1.81
CA MET A 166 7.69 -15.61 -1.95
C MET A 166 7.16 -16.18 -3.26
N ILE A 167 7.80 -15.88 -4.41
CA ILE A 167 7.39 -16.42 -5.70
C ILE A 167 7.44 -17.94 -5.72
N ARG A 168 8.52 -18.54 -5.21
CA ARG A 168 8.69 -20.00 -5.18
C ARG A 168 7.59 -20.68 -4.37
N ASP A 169 7.25 -20.12 -3.23
CA ASP A 169 6.30 -20.72 -2.28
C ASP A 169 4.83 -20.42 -2.67
N GLN A 170 4.61 -19.41 -3.49
CA GLN A 170 3.28 -19.13 -4.06
C GLN A 170 3.00 -19.88 -5.37
N GLY A 171 3.99 -20.51 -6.02
CA GLY A 171 3.87 -21.31 -7.25
C GLY A 171 4.29 -20.56 -8.48
#